data_e7964ad163e2af91bc9d97497b605874
#
_entry.id   e7964ad163e2af91bc9d97497b605874
#
_cell.length_a   1.000
_cell.length_b   1.000
_cell.length_c   1.000
_cell.angle_alpha   90.00
_cell.angle_beta   90.00
_cell.angle_gamma   90.00
#
_symmetry.space_group_name_H-M   'P 1'
#
loop_
_entity.id
_entity.type
_entity.pdbx_description
1 polymer ?
#
loop_
_entity_poly.entity_id
_entity_poly.type
_entity_poly.pdbx_seq_one_letter_code
_entity_poly.pdbx_strand_id
1 'polypeptide(L)'
;MYISTHQALLDFCQRAREFDAIAVDTEFLRERTFHPRLCLVQIATPAECVAVDPLVIDDLSPLAELMADESVTKVFHACSQDMEVMLHTVGVLPRPIFDTQVAAAFLGERQQISYGALVQTFCGVSLPKTESLTDWSRRPLTDKQIEYAIDDVKYLIVAYTEMMSRLRELGRVDWVLDELRPLADESHYRADRHEAFRKVKRINSCSRHQLGIARELAAWREDRAERRNIPRKWVMSDDTLLALVKRNPVRVEEFRSIRGTDQLGERDVDGALMAIKRGASCPHDRLPLLVRGHRQISPELESVTDLMYALIRLVAERSGVATSVIASRDDLADYIEHPEQSRLREGWRFELVGSRLDDLLSGNMGLTVKDGKIELL
;
A
#
# COMPACT_ATOMS: atom_id res chain seq x y z
N MET A 1 -15.81 1.19 -24.16
CA MET A 1 -15.17 0.66 -25.41
C MET A 1 -14.02 -0.26 -25.02
N TYR A 2 -13.76 -1.36 -25.77
CA TYR A 2 -12.61 -2.26 -25.56
C TYR A 2 -11.49 -1.93 -26.56
N ILE A 3 -10.29 -1.70 -26.04
CA ILE A 3 -9.09 -1.29 -26.81
C ILE A 3 -8.10 -2.46 -26.82
N SER A 4 -7.83 -2.99 -28.02
CA SER A 4 -6.94 -4.15 -28.26
C SER A 4 -5.91 -3.90 -29.36
N THR A 5 -5.73 -2.65 -29.80
CA THR A 5 -4.74 -2.28 -30.80
C THR A 5 -3.95 -1.05 -30.38
N HIS A 6 -2.69 -0.96 -30.75
CA HIS A 6 -1.82 0.18 -30.45
C HIS A 6 -2.41 1.51 -30.97
N GLN A 7 -2.95 1.54 -32.21
CA GLN A 7 -3.51 2.75 -32.79
C GLN A 7 -4.73 3.26 -31.99
N ALA A 8 -5.64 2.35 -31.60
CA ALA A 8 -6.81 2.74 -30.79
C ALA A 8 -6.40 3.25 -29.39
N LEU A 9 -5.32 2.69 -28.81
CA LEU A 9 -4.75 3.16 -27.57
C LEU A 9 -4.15 4.57 -27.72
N LEU A 10 -3.36 4.79 -28.78
CA LEU A 10 -2.77 6.11 -29.08
C LEU A 10 -3.85 7.18 -29.25
N ASP A 11 -4.87 6.90 -30.07
CA ASP A 11 -5.98 7.82 -30.32
C ASP A 11 -6.77 8.14 -29.04
N PHE A 12 -7.01 7.14 -28.18
CA PHE A 12 -7.66 7.35 -26.89
C PHE A 12 -6.78 8.19 -25.96
N CYS A 13 -5.48 7.88 -25.81
CA CYS A 13 -4.57 8.62 -24.93
C CYS A 13 -4.43 10.09 -25.35
N GLN A 14 -4.48 10.39 -26.64
CA GLN A 14 -4.49 11.77 -27.13
C GLN A 14 -5.75 12.52 -26.67
N ARG A 15 -6.94 11.92 -26.79
CA ARG A 15 -8.18 12.54 -26.31
C ARG A 15 -8.24 12.65 -24.79
N ALA A 16 -7.71 11.66 -24.07
CA ALA A 16 -7.68 11.65 -22.59
C ALA A 16 -6.87 12.82 -22.01
N ARG A 17 -5.82 13.27 -22.71
CA ARG A 17 -5.01 14.44 -22.33
C ARG A 17 -5.72 15.79 -22.46
N GLU A 18 -6.89 15.84 -23.08
CA GLU A 18 -7.73 17.06 -23.14
C GLU A 18 -8.45 17.34 -21.81
N PHE A 19 -8.38 16.42 -20.85
CA PHE A 19 -9.05 16.52 -19.55
C PHE A 19 -8.03 16.69 -18.41
N ASP A 20 -8.37 17.49 -17.39
CA ASP A 20 -7.54 17.71 -16.20
C ASP A 20 -7.43 16.47 -15.31
N ALA A 21 -8.36 15.52 -15.43
CA ALA A 21 -8.38 14.29 -14.65
C ALA A 21 -9.00 13.11 -15.42
N ILE A 22 -8.45 11.93 -15.20
CA ILE A 22 -8.95 10.64 -15.67
C ILE A 22 -9.07 9.67 -14.50
N ALA A 23 -10.07 8.79 -14.51
CA ALA A 23 -10.15 7.69 -13.57
C ALA A 23 -9.40 6.49 -14.12
N VAL A 24 -8.72 5.75 -13.25
CA VAL A 24 -7.94 4.57 -13.63
C VAL A 24 -8.17 3.47 -12.60
N ASP A 25 -8.30 2.24 -13.08
CA ASP A 25 -8.31 1.01 -12.29
C ASP A 25 -7.56 -0.09 -13.03
N THR A 26 -7.16 -1.16 -12.35
CA THR A 26 -6.46 -2.28 -12.97
C THR A 26 -6.94 -3.63 -12.50
N GLU A 27 -6.99 -4.58 -13.44
CA GLU A 27 -7.17 -5.99 -13.12
C GLU A 27 -5.86 -6.76 -13.37
N PHE A 28 -5.44 -7.54 -12.39
CA PHE A 28 -4.16 -8.24 -12.44
C PHE A 28 -4.19 -9.59 -11.73
N LEU A 29 -3.21 -10.46 -12.03
CA LEU A 29 -2.99 -11.75 -11.37
C LEU A 29 -1.69 -11.70 -10.56
N ARG A 30 -1.78 -12.12 -9.28
CA ARG A 30 -0.64 -12.14 -8.34
C ARG A 30 -0.26 -13.54 -7.82
N GLU A 31 -1.05 -14.57 -8.13
CA GLU A 31 -0.92 -15.85 -7.46
C GLU A 31 0.27 -16.70 -7.91
N ARG A 32 0.70 -16.57 -9.18
CA ARG A 32 1.66 -17.46 -9.84
C ARG A 32 2.97 -16.81 -10.24
N THR A 33 3.11 -15.51 -10.04
CA THR A 33 4.28 -14.72 -10.44
C THR A 33 4.85 -13.94 -9.26
N PHE A 34 6.09 -13.50 -9.35
CA PHE A 34 6.72 -12.63 -8.37
C PHE A 34 6.14 -11.21 -8.43
N HIS A 35 6.13 -10.63 -9.62
CA HIS A 35 5.43 -9.38 -9.90
C HIS A 35 4.00 -9.67 -10.37
N PRO A 36 3.03 -8.85 -9.99
CA PRO A 36 1.67 -8.98 -10.50
C PRO A 36 1.68 -8.84 -12.04
N ARG A 37 0.85 -9.64 -12.70
CA ARG A 37 0.67 -9.58 -14.15
C ARG A 37 -0.54 -8.72 -14.46
N LEU A 38 -0.34 -7.57 -15.08
CA LEU A 38 -1.41 -6.71 -15.55
C LEU A 38 -2.23 -7.44 -16.62
N CYS A 39 -3.55 -7.44 -16.47
CA CYS A 39 -4.47 -8.13 -17.38
C CYS A 39 -5.45 -7.19 -18.06
N LEU A 40 -5.82 -6.08 -17.42
CA LEU A 40 -6.72 -5.06 -17.98
C LEU A 40 -6.41 -3.72 -17.32
N VAL A 41 -6.58 -2.62 -18.05
CA VAL A 41 -6.54 -1.26 -17.51
C VAL A 41 -7.85 -0.58 -17.89
N GLN A 42 -8.60 -0.15 -16.90
CA GLN A 42 -9.82 0.63 -17.12
C GLN A 42 -9.47 2.11 -17.00
N ILE A 43 -9.95 2.90 -17.95
CA ILE A 43 -9.78 4.35 -17.91
C ILE A 43 -11.10 5.02 -18.23
N ALA A 44 -11.49 5.98 -17.40
CA ALA A 44 -12.64 6.84 -17.71
C ALA A 44 -12.21 8.30 -17.78
N THR A 45 -12.70 8.98 -18.80
CA THR A 45 -12.73 10.44 -18.93
C THR A 45 -14.15 10.93 -18.67
N PRO A 46 -14.43 12.21 -18.55
CA PRO A 46 -15.79 12.74 -18.53
C PRO A 46 -16.63 12.37 -19.76
N ALA A 47 -16.00 12.02 -20.90
CA ALA A 47 -16.66 11.75 -22.15
C ALA A 47 -16.86 10.25 -22.47
N GLU A 48 -15.91 9.41 -22.06
CA GLU A 48 -15.90 7.98 -22.43
C GLU A 48 -15.21 7.11 -21.38
N CYS A 49 -15.60 5.82 -21.35
CA CYS A 49 -14.94 4.79 -20.54
C CYS A 49 -14.38 3.70 -21.46
N VAL A 50 -13.15 3.27 -21.19
CA VAL A 50 -12.47 2.26 -21.99
C VAL A 50 -11.86 1.18 -21.10
N ALA A 51 -11.74 -0.03 -21.65
CA ALA A 51 -10.96 -1.12 -21.10
C ALA A 51 -9.82 -1.44 -22.09
N VAL A 52 -8.59 -1.20 -21.68
CA VAL A 52 -7.38 -1.44 -22.47
C VAL A 52 -6.84 -2.83 -22.15
N ASP A 53 -6.56 -3.61 -23.18
CA ASP A 53 -6.03 -4.98 -23.04
C ASP A 53 -4.49 -5.01 -23.22
N PRO A 54 -3.70 -5.00 -22.13
CA PRO A 54 -2.26 -5.02 -22.21
C PRO A 54 -1.68 -6.39 -22.58
N LEU A 55 -2.53 -7.44 -22.67
CA LEU A 55 -2.07 -8.79 -23.05
C LEU A 55 -1.98 -8.99 -24.56
N VAL A 56 -2.62 -8.11 -25.34
CA VAL A 56 -2.67 -8.19 -26.81
C VAL A 56 -2.03 -6.98 -27.49
N ILE A 57 -1.75 -5.91 -26.75
CA ILE A 57 -1.07 -4.72 -27.25
C ILE A 57 0.42 -4.83 -26.90
N ASP A 58 1.27 -4.97 -27.92
CA ASP A 58 2.71 -5.15 -27.72
C ASP A 58 3.43 -3.88 -27.22
N ASP A 59 2.95 -2.70 -27.63
CA ASP A 59 3.53 -1.41 -27.25
C ASP A 59 2.53 -0.58 -26.42
N LEU A 60 2.83 -0.45 -25.14
CA LEU A 60 2.06 0.34 -24.17
C LEU A 60 2.63 1.76 -23.96
N SER A 61 3.55 2.22 -24.81
CA SER A 61 4.16 3.56 -24.67
C SER A 61 3.14 4.71 -24.59
N PRO A 62 2.01 4.73 -25.36
CA PRO A 62 1.02 5.78 -25.22
C PRO A 62 0.37 5.81 -23.83
N LEU A 63 0.16 4.60 -23.22
CA LEU A 63 -0.34 4.50 -21.86
C LEU A 63 0.70 5.01 -20.85
N ALA A 64 1.98 4.63 -21.01
CA ALA A 64 3.07 5.09 -20.15
C ALA A 64 3.18 6.62 -20.15
N GLU A 65 3.12 7.23 -21.33
CA GLU A 65 3.14 8.67 -21.48
C GLU A 65 1.93 9.35 -20.81
N LEU A 66 0.71 8.80 -20.96
CA LEU A 66 -0.48 9.33 -20.31
C LEU A 66 -0.37 9.20 -18.77
N MET A 67 0.14 8.09 -18.24
CA MET A 67 0.32 7.89 -16.81
C MET A 67 1.39 8.82 -16.22
N ALA A 68 2.41 9.18 -16.99
CA ALA A 68 3.48 10.09 -16.58
C ALA A 68 3.15 11.58 -16.79
N ASP A 69 2.06 11.90 -17.48
CA ASP A 69 1.70 13.28 -17.83
C ASP A 69 1.23 14.06 -16.58
N GLU A 70 2.03 15.03 -16.15
CA GLU A 70 1.78 15.80 -14.93
C GLU A 70 0.61 16.79 -15.05
N SER A 71 0.11 17.04 -16.25
CA SER A 71 -1.05 17.90 -16.49
C SER A 71 -2.39 17.18 -16.25
N VAL A 72 -2.39 15.85 -16.22
CA VAL A 72 -3.59 15.01 -16.06
C VAL A 72 -3.55 14.28 -14.74
N THR A 73 -4.48 14.55 -13.83
CA THR A 73 -4.60 13.82 -12.57
C THR A 73 -5.16 12.41 -12.79
N LYS A 74 -4.49 11.37 -12.28
CA LYS A 74 -4.97 9.98 -12.30
C LYS A 74 -5.71 9.70 -11.01
N VAL A 75 -7.01 9.51 -11.13
CA VAL A 75 -7.92 9.26 -10.01
C VAL A 75 -8.11 7.76 -9.86
N PHE A 76 -7.80 7.26 -8.67
CA PHE A 76 -7.92 5.84 -8.30
C PHE A 76 -8.83 5.66 -7.08
N HIS A 77 -9.11 4.40 -6.78
CA HIS A 77 -9.70 3.99 -5.51
C HIS A 77 -8.88 2.87 -4.87
N ALA A 78 -8.16 3.15 -3.75
CA ALA A 78 -7.26 2.23 -3.06
C ALA A 78 -6.04 1.78 -3.92
N CYS A 79 -5.38 2.73 -4.57
CA CYS A 79 -4.43 2.57 -5.67
C CYS A 79 -3.11 1.85 -5.37
N SER A 80 -2.79 1.50 -4.13
CA SER A 80 -1.45 1.00 -3.77
C SER A 80 -0.98 -0.21 -4.60
N GLN A 81 -1.89 -1.11 -4.97
CA GLN A 81 -1.57 -2.27 -5.80
C GLN A 81 -1.47 -1.91 -7.29
N ASP A 82 -2.32 -1.01 -7.76
CA ASP A 82 -2.33 -0.52 -9.14
C ASP A 82 -1.03 0.20 -9.47
N MET A 83 -0.52 1.03 -8.54
CA MET A 83 0.76 1.71 -8.66
C MET A 83 1.92 0.71 -8.85
N GLU A 84 1.95 -0.37 -8.03
CA GLU A 84 2.95 -1.44 -8.16
C GLU A 84 2.87 -2.12 -9.53
N VAL A 85 1.64 -2.47 -9.96
CA VAL A 85 1.40 -3.15 -11.24
C VAL A 85 1.79 -2.27 -12.43
N MET A 86 1.42 -1.00 -12.41
CA MET A 86 1.78 -0.03 -13.44
C MET A 86 3.29 0.15 -13.54
N LEU A 87 3.97 0.34 -12.41
CA LEU A 87 5.43 0.48 -12.39
C LEU A 87 6.14 -0.74 -13.01
N HIS A 88 5.69 -1.96 -12.68
CA HIS A 88 6.33 -3.18 -13.16
C HIS A 88 5.98 -3.56 -14.60
N THR A 89 4.79 -3.22 -15.08
CA THR A 89 4.31 -3.63 -16.42
C THR A 89 4.45 -2.52 -17.44
N VAL A 90 4.05 -1.30 -17.07
CA VAL A 90 4.06 -0.13 -17.97
C VAL A 90 5.37 0.64 -17.85
N GLY A 91 6.13 0.43 -16.76
CA GLY A 91 7.45 1.02 -16.54
C GLY A 91 7.42 2.44 -15.97
N VAL A 92 6.26 2.94 -15.60
CA VAL A 92 6.07 4.27 -15.00
C VAL A 92 5.17 4.21 -13.78
N LEU A 93 5.43 5.07 -12.82
CA LEU A 93 4.54 5.32 -11.69
C LEU A 93 3.59 6.46 -12.09
N PRO A 94 2.25 6.24 -12.09
CA PRO A 94 1.29 7.29 -12.41
C PRO A 94 1.46 8.53 -11.53
N ARG A 95 1.41 9.73 -12.13
CA ARG A 95 1.51 11.03 -11.44
C ARG A 95 0.96 12.17 -12.28
N PRO A 96 0.35 13.22 -11.65
CA PRO A 96 -0.08 13.22 -10.25
C PRO A 96 -1.23 12.23 -10.01
N ILE A 97 -1.38 11.79 -8.77
CA ILE A 97 -2.43 10.84 -8.36
C ILE A 97 -3.41 11.47 -7.39
N PHE A 98 -4.64 10.97 -7.39
CA PHE A 98 -5.64 11.22 -6.37
C PHE A 98 -6.31 9.89 -6.00
N ASP A 99 -6.20 9.47 -4.75
CA ASP A 99 -6.85 8.27 -4.24
C ASP A 99 -8.11 8.64 -3.47
N THR A 100 -9.25 8.25 -4.02
CA THR A 100 -10.57 8.56 -3.45
C THR A 100 -10.82 7.87 -2.11
N GLN A 101 -10.19 6.73 -1.83
CA GLN A 101 -10.30 6.05 -0.53
C GLN A 101 -9.55 6.84 0.56
N VAL A 102 -8.37 7.35 0.26
CA VAL A 102 -7.61 8.22 1.17
C VAL A 102 -8.36 9.53 1.40
N ALA A 103 -8.81 10.18 0.33
CA ALA A 103 -9.52 11.45 0.39
C ALA A 103 -10.84 11.37 1.17
N ALA A 104 -11.58 10.27 1.06
CA ALA A 104 -12.85 10.06 1.76
C ALA A 104 -12.71 10.14 3.29
N ALA A 105 -11.58 9.71 3.84
CA ALA A 105 -11.30 9.77 5.27
C ALA A 105 -11.14 11.21 5.81
N PHE A 106 -10.86 12.19 4.94
CA PHE A 106 -10.84 13.61 5.26
C PHE A 106 -12.20 14.31 5.11
N LEU A 107 -13.18 13.56 4.60
CA LEU A 107 -14.57 14.00 4.42
C LEU A 107 -15.55 13.29 5.36
N GLY A 108 -15.05 12.61 6.40
CA GLY A 108 -15.85 11.97 7.43
C GLY A 108 -16.18 10.51 7.18
N GLU A 109 -15.73 9.96 6.05
CA GLU A 109 -15.95 8.56 5.71
C GLU A 109 -14.90 7.63 6.40
N ARG A 110 -15.17 6.32 6.39
CA ARG A 110 -14.23 5.34 6.94
C ARG A 110 -12.96 5.28 6.11
N GLN A 111 -11.80 5.11 6.75
CA GLN A 111 -10.48 5.03 6.10
C GLN A 111 -10.39 3.97 4.99
N GLN A 112 -11.16 2.89 5.08
CA GLN A 112 -11.23 1.82 4.06
C GLN A 112 -12.66 1.70 3.52
N ILE A 113 -13.22 2.83 3.06
CA ILE A 113 -14.51 2.82 2.38
C ILE A 113 -14.39 1.96 1.11
N SER A 114 -15.37 1.08 0.86
CA SER A 114 -15.41 0.33 -0.40
C SER A 114 -15.87 1.21 -1.56
N TYR A 115 -15.48 0.86 -2.78
CA TYR A 115 -15.90 1.58 -3.99
C TYR A 115 -17.41 1.76 -4.08
N GLY A 116 -18.20 0.69 -3.86
CA GLY A 116 -19.66 0.78 -3.88
C GLY A 116 -20.24 1.75 -2.85
N ALA A 117 -19.64 1.81 -1.62
CA ALA A 117 -20.06 2.77 -0.62
C ALA A 117 -19.64 4.21 -0.99
N LEU A 118 -18.44 4.39 -1.57
CA LEU A 118 -17.96 5.68 -2.08
C LEU A 118 -18.95 6.23 -3.14
N VAL A 119 -19.29 5.41 -4.14
CA VAL A 119 -20.22 5.79 -5.21
C VAL A 119 -21.60 6.11 -4.65
N GLN A 120 -22.10 5.35 -3.67
CA GLN A 120 -23.37 5.66 -3.01
C GLN A 120 -23.32 7.00 -2.29
N THR A 121 -22.22 7.30 -1.56
CA THR A 121 -22.07 8.54 -0.77
C THR A 121 -21.91 9.78 -1.67
N PHE A 122 -21.08 9.70 -2.70
CA PHE A 122 -20.68 10.88 -3.48
C PHE A 122 -21.42 11.00 -4.83
N CYS A 123 -22.00 9.92 -5.34
CA CYS A 123 -22.71 9.93 -6.61
C CYS A 123 -24.21 9.60 -6.45
N GLY A 124 -24.66 9.13 -5.28
CA GLY A 124 -26.04 8.74 -5.04
C GLY A 124 -26.49 7.47 -5.78
N VAL A 125 -25.54 6.68 -6.31
CA VAL A 125 -25.78 5.48 -7.12
C VAL A 125 -25.46 4.24 -6.31
N SER A 126 -26.38 3.26 -6.33
CA SER A 126 -26.15 1.95 -5.71
C SER A 126 -25.66 0.96 -6.77
N LEU A 127 -24.43 0.47 -6.61
CA LEU A 127 -23.86 -0.54 -7.50
C LEU A 127 -24.37 -1.95 -7.13
N PRO A 128 -24.66 -2.82 -8.10
CA PRO A 128 -25.01 -4.21 -7.82
C PRO A 128 -23.80 -4.92 -7.19
N LYS A 129 -24.09 -5.87 -6.28
CA LYS A 129 -23.02 -6.76 -5.77
C LYS A 129 -22.66 -7.73 -6.88
N THR A 130 -21.46 -7.61 -7.41
CA THR A 130 -20.93 -8.48 -8.47
C THR A 130 -19.90 -9.44 -7.88
N GLU A 131 -19.77 -10.62 -8.49
CA GLU A 131 -18.76 -11.61 -8.11
C GLU A 131 -17.38 -11.15 -8.61
N SER A 132 -16.46 -10.92 -7.68
CA SER A 132 -15.10 -10.39 -7.95
C SER A 132 -14.07 -11.46 -8.36
N LEU A 133 -14.43 -12.75 -8.36
CA LEU A 133 -13.50 -13.84 -8.63
C LEU A 133 -13.52 -14.25 -10.11
N THR A 134 -12.74 -13.51 -10.91
CA THR A 134 -12.60 -13.77 -12.34
C THR A 134 -11.14 -13.99 -12.71
N ASP A 135 -10.84 -14.95 -13.60
CA ASP A 135 -9.53 -15.11 -14.21
C ASP A 135 -9.36 -14.10 -15.36
N TRP A 136 -8.85 -12.93 -15.02
CA TRP A 136 -8.63 -11.83 -15.95
C TRP A 136 -7.57 -12.08 -17.02
N SER A 137 -6.81 -13.20 -16.94
CA SER A 137 -5.84 -13.56 -17.98
C SER A 137 -6.46 -14.30 -19.17
N ARG A 138 -7.70 -14.77 -19.04
CA ARG A 138 -8.39 -15.49 -20.11
C ARG A 138 -8.85 -14.56 -21.22
N ARG A 139 -8.79 -15.06 -22.45
CA ARG A 139 -9.32 -14.36 -23.64
C ARG A 139 -10.18 -15.30 -24.48
N PRO A 140 -11.24 -14.78 -25.13
CA PRO A 140 -11.75 -13.40 -25.04
C PRO A 140 -12.40 -13.12 -23.67
N LEU A 141 -12.42 -11.84 -23.25
CA LEU A 141 -13.26 -11.40 -22.13
C LEU A 141 -14.73 -11.43 -22.55
N THR A 142 -15.59 -11.78 -21.60
CA THR A 142 -17.05 -11.71 -21.81
C THR A 142 -17.57 -10.29 -21.70
N ASP A 143 -18.70 -9.98 -22.31
CA ASP A 143 -19.34 -8.67 -22.20
C ASP A 143 -19.59 -8.26 -20.73
N LYS A 144 -19.99 -9.23 -19.88
CA LYS A 144 -20.19 -9.00 -18.43
C LYS A 144 -18.90 -8.61 -17.69
N GLN A 145 -17.77 -9.21 -18.06
CA GLN A 145 -16.48 -8.83 -17.49
C GLN A 145 -16.07 -7.42 -17.90
N ILE A 146 -16.29 -7.07 -19.17
CA ILE A 146 -16.00 -5.71 -19.66
C ILE A 146 -16.92 -4.69 -19.00
N GLU A 147 -18.21 -5.00 -18.85
CA GLU A 147 -19.18 -4.14 -18.16
C GLU A 147 -18.79 -3.92 -16.69
N TYR A 148 -18.44 -4.99 -15.97
CA TYR A 148 -17.95 -4.92 -14.61
C TYR A 148 -16.71 -4.00 -14.50
N ALA A 149 -15.72 -4.26 -15.33
CA ALA A 149 -14.47 -3.49 -15.34
C ALA A 149 -14.71 -1.98 -15.64
N ILE A 150 -15.65 -1.68 -16.53
CA ILE A 150 -16.02 -0.28 -16.82
C ILE A 150 -16.74 0.37 -15.63
N ASP A 151 -17.55 -0.38 -14.90
CA ASP A 151 -18.28 0.15 -13.74
C ASP A 151 -17.33 0.56 -12.59
N ASP A 152 -16.13 -0.05 -12.49
CA ASP A 152 -15.12 0.28 -11.46
C ASP A 152 -14.48 1.67 -11.67
N VAL A 153 -14.55 2.24 -12.88
CA VAL A 153 -14.02 3.60 -13.15
C VAL A 153 -15.10 4.63 -13.49
N LYS A 154 -16.27 4.18 -13.92
CA LYS A 154 -17.33 5.02 -14.48
C LYS A 154 -17.75 6.19 -13.59
N TYR A 155 -17.78 5.95 -12.28
CA TYR A 155 -18.26 6.94 -11.31
C TYR A 155 -17.12 7.69 -10.60
N LEU A 156 -15.86 7.27 -10.80
CA LEU A 156 -14.73 7.86 -10.08
C LEU A 156 -14.52 9.35 -10.41
N ILE A 157 -14.70 9.76 -11.66
CA ILE A 157 -14.57 11.18 -12.04
C ILE A 157 -15.64 12.05 -11.38
N VAL A 158 -16.88 11.55 -11.30
CA VAL A 158 -17.96 12.26 -10.62
C VAL A 158 -17.69 12.36 -9.13
N ALA A 159 -17.27 11.25 -8.50
CA ALA A 159 -16.89 11.23 -7.09
C ALA A 159 -15.71 12.18 -6.82
N TYR A 160 -14.67 12.15 -7.66
CA TYR A 160 -13.51 13.04 -7.57
C TYR A 160 -13.91 14.51 -7.60
N THR A 161 -14.77 14.90 -8.55
CA THR A 161 -15.21 16.28 -8.69
C THR A 161 -15.95 16.77 -7.44
N GLU A 162 -16.87 15.95 -6.92
CA GLU A 162 -17.61 16.26 -5.68
C GLU A 162 -16.69 16.32 -4.47
N MET A 163 -15.77 15.35 -4.33
CA MET A 163 -14.80 15.30 -3.22
C MET A 163 -13.87 16.50 -3.27
N MET A 164 -13.36 16.88 -4.42
CA MET A 164 -12.50 18.05 -4.59
C MET A 164 -13.21 19.36 -4.25
N SER A 165 -14.50 19.48 -4.58
CA SER A 165 -15.32 20.63 -4.16
C SER A 165 -15.38 20.75 -2.64
N ARG A 166 -15.76 19.65 -1.97
CA ARG A 166 -15.84 19.62 -0.49
C ARG A 166 -14.49 19.83 0.20
N LEU A 167 -13.42 19.24 -0.34
CA LEU A 167 -12.06 19.41 0.20
C LEU A 167 -11.57 20.85 0.07
N ARG A 168 -11.88 21.54 -1.03
CA ARG A 168 -11.57 22.97 -1.20
C ARG A 168 -12.35 23.84 -0.22
N GLU A 169 -13.66 23.59 -0.04
CA GLU A 169 -14.49 24.29 0.93
C GLU A 169 -13.99 24.15 2.37
N LEU A 170 -13.44 22.96 2.70
CA LEU A 170 -12.88 22.66 4.02
C LEU A 170 -11.40 23.05 4.18
N GLY A 171 -10.72 23.51 3.10
CA GLY A 171 -9.28 23.82 3.11
C GLY A 171 -8.38 22.59 3.34
N ARG A 172 -8.81 21.39 2.87
CA ARG A 172 -8.12 20.11 3.16
C ARG A 172 -7.44 19.46 1.97
N VAL A 173 -7.38 20.13 0.83
CA VAL A 173 -6.75 19.57 -0.38
C VAL A 173 -5.29 19.20 -0.10
N ASP A 174 -4.52 20.12 0.50
CA ASP A 174 -3.10 19.88 0.81
C ASP A 174 -2.92 18.73 1.81
N TRP A 175 -3.85 18.54 2.75
CA TRP A 175 -3.83 17.41 3.69
C TRP A 175 -3.91 16.06 2.97
N VAL A 176 -4.80 15.97 1.98
CA VAL A 176 -4.93 14.77 1.14
C VAL A 176 -3.68 14.54 0.31
N LEU A 177 -3.16 15.59 -0.35
CA LEU A 177 -1.96 15.50 -1.18
C LEU A 177 -0.73 15.05 -0.36
N ASP A 178 -0.59 15.52 0.88
CA ASP A 178 0.47 15.09 1.78
C ASP A 178 0.38 13.58 2.09
N GLU A 179 -0.82 13.05 2.32
CA GLU A 179 -1.03 11.61 2.55
C GLU A 179 -0.81 10.76 1.28
N LEU A 180 -0.99 11.33 0.10
CA LEU A 180 -0.75 10.64 -1.17
C LEU A 180 0.73 10.63 -1.60
N ARG A 181 1.54 11.54 -1.05
CA ARG A 181 2.96 11.68 -1.42
C ARG A 181 3.76 10.36 -1.32
N PRO A 182 3.63 9.52 -0.27
CA PRO A 182 4.32 8.23 -0.21
C PRO A 182 3.89 7.25 -1.31
N LEU A 183 2.62 7.30 -1.77
CA LEU A 183 2.13 6.46 -2.86
C LEU A 183 2.69 6.87 -4.23
N ALA A 184 3.13 8.12 -4.38
CA ALA A 184 3.79 8.62 -5.58
C ALA A 184 5.32 8.43 -5.55
N ASP A 185 5.88 7.85 -4.49
CA ASP A 185 7.32 7.56 -4.36
C ASP A 185 7.64 6.15 -4.85
N GLU A 186 8.45 6.06 -5.88
CA GLU A 186 8.89 4.79 -6.49
C GLU A 186 9.63 3.89 -5.49
N SER A 187 10.32 4.47 -4.52
CA SER A 187 11.03 3.73 -3.48
C SER A 187 10.09 2.86 -2.62
N HIS A 188 8.82 3.26 -2.50
CA HIS A 188 7.78 2.50 -1.80
C HIS A 188 7.49 1.14 -2.46
N TYR A 189 7.67 1.04 -3.79
CA TYR A 189 7.40 -0.16 -4.59
C TYR A 189 8.66 -0.96 -4.92
N ARG A 190 9.84 -0.38 -4.72
CA ARG A 190 11.13 -1.06 -4.85
C ARG A 190 11.55 -1.62 -3.50
N ALA A 191 11.06 -2.82 -3.17
CA ALA A 191 11.42 -3.46 -1.91
C ALA A 191 12.94 -3.68 -1.81
N ASP A 192 13.56 -3.16 -0.76
CA ASP A 192 14.93 -3.57 -0.41
C ASP A 192 14.90 -5.06 -0.07
N ARG A 193 15.61 -5.86 -0.87
CA ARG A 193 15.69 -7.32 -0.69
C ARG A 193 16.26 -7.68 0.68
N HIS A 194 17.12 -6.84 1.24
CA HIS A 194 17.69 -7.06 2.58
C HIS A 194 16.71 -6.79 3.71
N GLU A 195 15.58 -6.11 3.45
CA GLU A 195 14.48 -5.95 4.40
C GLU A 195 13.41 -7.07 4.30
N ALA A 196 13.49 -7.94 3.27
CA ALA A 196 12.52 -9.01 3.04
C ALA A 196 12.43 -10.01 4.22
N PHE A 197 13.50 -10.18 5.00
CA PHE A 197 13.51 -11.06 6.18
C PHE A 197 12.49 -10.63 7.23
N ARG A 198 12.15 -9.32 7.34
CA ARG A 198 11.17 -8.82 8.30
C ARG A 198 9.75 -9.36 8.06
N LYS A 199 9.46 -9.74 6.81
CA LYS A 199 8.16 -10.30 6.39
C LYS A 199 8.08 -11.82 6.57
N VAL A 200 9.16 -12.48 6.99
CA VAL A 200 9.19 -13.94 7.22
C VAL A 200 8.38 -14.26 8.47
N LYS A 201 7.42 -15.17 8.35
CA LYS A 201 6.57 -15.59 9.48
C LYS A 201 7.43 -16.08 10.64
N ARG A 202 7.12 -15.62 11.86
CA ARG A 202 7.83 -16.01 13.10
C ARG A 202 9.31 -15.62 13.17
N ILE A 203 9.74 -14.64 12.37
CA ILE A 203 11.11 -14.12 12.39
C ILE A 203 11.53 -13.62 13.79
N ASN A 204 10.56 -13.14 14.58
CA ASN A 204 10.78 -12.67 15.97
C ASN A 204 11.31 -13.77 16.91
N SER A 205 11.24 -15.06 16.51
CA SER A 205 11.83 -16.17 17.27
C SER A 205 13.34 -16.33 17.07
N CYS A 206 13.95 -15.53 16.20
CA CYS A 206 15.36 -15.59 15.87
C CYS A 206 16.21 -14.72 16.80
N SER A 207 17.40 -15.22 17.17
CA SER A 207 18.42 -14.41 17.83
C SER A 207 18.99 -13.36 16.88
N ARG A 208 19.67 -12.34 17.41
CA ARG A 208 20.26 -11.28 16.57
C ARG A 208 21.24 -11.83 15.52
N HIS A 209 22.06 -12.81 15.89
CA HIS A 209 22.94 -13.50 14.92
C HIS A 209 22.15 -14.23 13.84
N GLN A 210 21.07 -14.94 14.22
CA GLN A 210 20.17 -15.60 13.27
C GLN A 210 19.47 -14.62 12.34
N LEU A 211 19.17 -13.39 12.78
CA LEU A 211 18.62 -12.35 11.92
C LEU A 211 19.60 -11.95 10.81
N GLY A 212 20.92 -11.95 11.07
CA GLY A 212 21.94 -11.76 10.04
C GLY A 212 21.85 -12.81 8.93
N ILE A 213 21.71 -14.09 9.33
CA ILE A 213 21.53 -15.20 8.39
C ILE A 213 20.19 -15.06 7.64
N ALA A 214 19.11 -14.74 8.36
CA ALA A 214 17.79 -14.57 7.77
C ALA A 214 17.76 -13.46 6.72
N ARG A 215 18.44 -12.33 6.97
CA ARG A 215 18.56 -11.20 6.02
C ARG A 215 19.17 -11.65 4.70
N GLU A 216 20.30 -12.31 4.74
CA GLU A 216 20.99 -12.72 3.53
C GLU A 216 20.26 -13.85 2.79
N LEU A 217 19.68 -14.81 3.54
CA LEU A 217 18.95 -15.93 2.94
C LEU A 217 17.60 -15.47 2.35
N ALA A 218 16.91 -14.54 3.00
CA ALA A 218 15.70 -13.95 2.46
C ALA A 218 15.98 -13.10 1.22
N ALA A 219 17.04 -12.29 1.23
CA ALA A 219 17.48 -11.52 0.06
C ALA A 219 17.81 -12.44 -1.14
N TRP A 220 18.52 -13.55 -0.90
CA TRP A 220 18.76 -14.57 -1.93
C TRP A 220 17.44 -15.18 -2.45
N ARG A 221 16.49 -15.49 -1.57
CA ARG A 221 15.18 -16.04 -1.96
C ARG A 221 14.38 -15.06 -2.82
N GLU A 222 14.37 -13.77 -2.48
CA GLU A 222 13.73 -12.71 -3.27
C GLU A 222 14.36 -12.62 -4.67
N ASP A 223 15.70 -12.53 -4.75
CA ASP A 223 16.41 -12.49 -6.02
C ASP A 223 16.09 -13.71 -6.91
N ARG A 224 16.00 -14.89 -6.29
CA ARG A 224 15.71 -16.11 -7.02
C ARG A 224 14.26 -16.18 -7.51
N ALA A 225 13.33 -15.72 -6.68
CA ALA A 225 11.91 -15.64 -7.01
C ALA A 225 11.65 -14.65 -8.15
N GLU A 226 12.27 -13.49 -8.10
CA GLU A 226 12.16 -12.44 -9.12
C GLU A 226 12.74 -12.89 -10.46
N ARG A 227 13.98 -13.42 -10.49
CA ARG A 227 14.61 -13.91 -11.73
C ARG A 227 13.83 -15.02 -12.42
N ARG A 228 13.09 -15.83 -11.66
CA ARG A 228 12.23 -16.89 -12.21
C ARG A 228 10.79 -16.42 -12.43
N ASN A 229 10.47 -15.22 -12.00
CA ASN A 229 9.12 -14.66 -11.94
C ASN A 229 8.11 -15.65 -11.33
N ILE A 230 8.44 -16.21 -10.14
CA ILE A 230 7.59 -17.14 -9.39
C ILE A 230 7.41 -16.66 -7.95
N PRO A 231 6.31 -17.04 -7.28
CA PRO A 231 6.11 -16.70 -5.87
C PRO A 231 7.28 -17.17 -5.00
N ARG A 232 7.72 -16.32 -4.05
CA ARG A 232 8.84 -16.64 -3.14
C ARG A 232 8.66 -17.94 -2.36
N LYS A 233 7.41 -18.30 -2.03
CA LYS A 233 7.08 -19.58 -1.39
C LYS A 233 7.38 -20.82 -2.25
N TRP A 234 7.43 -20.66 -3.59
CA TRP A 234 7.78 -21.72 -4.52
C TRP A 234 9.28 -21.92 -4.62
N VAL A 235 10.08 -20.90 -4.31
CA VAL A 235 11.53 -21.07 -4.13
C VAL A 235 11.81 -21.74 -2.80
N MET A 236 11.26 -21.18 -1.69
CA MET A 236 11.46 -21.70 -0.34
C MET A 236 10.37 -21.16 0.60
N SER A 237 9.74 -22.03 1.38
CA SER A 237 8.75 -21.62 2.39
C SER A 237 9.42 -20.88 3.55
N ASP A 238 8.65 -20.07 4.29
CA ASP A 238 9.15 -19.41 5.48
C ASP A 238 9.62 -20.39 6.56
N ASP A 239 8.92 -21.53 6.67
CA ASP A 239 9.29 -22.59 7.65
C ASP A 239 10.64 -23.22 7.31
N THR A 240 10.88 -23.52 6.02
CA THR A 240 12.16 -24.04 5.54
C THR A 240 13.27 -23.01 5.74
N LEU A 241 13.01 -21.72 5.42
CA LEU A 241 13.95 -20.63 5.63
C LEU A 241 14.35 -20.52 7.11
N LEU A 242 13.38 -20.49 8.02
CA LEU A 242 13.65 -20.44 9.46
C LEU A 242 14.40 -21.68 9.98
N ALA A 243 14.11 -22.86 9.45
CA ALA A 243 14.81 -24.08 9.83
C ALA A 243 16.30 -24.00 9.41
N LEU A 244 16.59 -23.52 8.20
CA LEU A 244 17.95 -23.25 7.71
C LEU A 244 18.68 -22.20 8.56
N VAL A 245 18.00 -21.09 8.89
CA VAL A 245 18.53 -20.02 9.73
C VAL A 245 18.93 -20.54 11.12
N LYS A 246 18.07 -21.37 11.75
CA LYS A 246 18.30 -21.91 13.09
C LYS A 246 19.41 -22.99 13.10
N ARG A 247 19.47 -23.80 12.04
CA ARG A 247 20.44 -24.90 11.93
C ARG A 247 21.81 -24.46 11.42
N ASN A 248 21.86 -23.35 10.68
CA ASN A 248 23.08 -22.76 10.09
C ASN A 248 23.97 -23.79 9.38
N PRO A 249 23.45 -24.54 8.36
CA PRO A 249 24.21 -25.59 7.70
C PRO A 249 25.40 -25.01 6.93
N VAL A 250 26.54 -25.69 6.99
CA VAL A 250 27.76 -25.32 6.27
C VAL A 250 28.09 -26.26 5.09
N ARG A 251 27.46 -27.44 5.04
CA ARG A 251 27.64 -28.46 4.01
C ARG A 251 26.32 -28.82 3.33
N VAL A 252 26.41 -29.30 2.11
CA VAL A 252 25.24 -29.72 1.28
C VAL A 252 24.42 -30.79 1.98
N GLU A 253 25.05 -31.78 2.64
CA GLU A 253 24.37 -32.88 3.32
C GLU A 253 23.53 -32.33 4.52
N GLU A 254 24.08 -31.38 5.27
CA GLU A 254 23.38 -30.72 6.39
C GLU A 254 22.18 -29.91 5.88
N PHE A 255 22.37 -29.18 4.76
CA PHE A 255 21.34 -28.41 4.11
C PHE A 255 20.20 -29.32 3.63
N ARG A 256 20.53 -30.41 2.93
CA ARG A 256 19.57 -31.40 2.39
C ARG A 256 18.82 -32.17 3.48
N SER A 257 19.34 -32.25 4.70
CA SER A 257 18.66 -32.90 5.83
C SER A 257 17.43 -32.09 6.33
N ILE A 258 17.28 -30.84 5.85
CA ILE A 258 16.18 -29.96 6.27
C ILE A 258 15.00 -30.14 5.32
N ARG A 259 13.83 -30.40 5.88
CA ARG A 259 12.58 -30.61 5.12
C ARG A 259 12.27 -29.40 4.21
N GLY A 260 11.90 -29.66 2.96
CA GLY A 260 11.51 -28.64 1.99
C GLY A 260 12.68 -28.06 1.20
N THR A 261 13.89 -28.65 1.31
CA THR A 261 15.05 -28.30 0.48
C THR A 261 15.20 -29.19 -0.76
N ASP A 262 14.43 -30.29 -0.85
CA ASP A 262 14.51 -31.30 -1.92
C ASP A 262 14.21 -30.73 -3.32
N GLN A 263 13.33 -29.73 -3.37
CA GLN A 263 12.95 -29.05 -4.62
C GLN A 263 14.01 -28.10 -5.19
N LEU A 264 15.07 -27.80 -4.41
CA LEU A 264 16.12 -26.88 -4.83
C LEU A 264 17.17 -27.61 -5.66
N GLY A 265 17.49 -27.10 -6.85
CA GLY A 265 18.59 -27.60 -7.66
C GLY A 265 19.95 -27.32 -7.01
N GLU A 266 21.03 -27.97 -7.49
CA GLU A 266 22.37 -27.81 -6.93
C GLU A 266 22.83 -26.35 -6.88
N ARG A 267 22.65 -25.59 -7.97
CA ARG A 267 23.00 -24.15 -8.02
C ARG A 267 22.23 -23.30 -6.98
N ASP A 268 21.01 -23.71 -6.66
CA ASP A 268 20.21 -23.03 -5.65
C ASP A 268 20.70 -23.36 -4.24
N VAL A 269 21.08 -24.60 -4.00
CA VAL A 269 21.68 -25.03 -2.71
C VAL A 269 23.00 -24.28 -2.47
N ASP A 270 23.87 -24.23 -3.48
CA ASP A 270 25.15 -23.49 -3.36
C ASP A 270 24.90 -22.00 -3.10
N GLY A 271 23.95 -21.38 -3.81
CA GLY A 271 23.60 -19.99 -3.60
C GLY A 271 23.03 -19.71 -2.20
N ALA A 272 22.17 -20.60 -1.71
CA ALA A 272 21.61 -20.50 -0.37
C ALA A 272 22.66 -20.70 0.74
N LEU A 273 23.59 -21.69 0.57
CA LEU A 273 24.71 -21.90 1.49
C LEU A 273 25.65 -20.68 1.54
N MET A 274 25.94 -20.07 0.38
CA MET A 274 26.71 -18.83 0.33
C MET A 274 26.01 -17.67 1.05
N ALA A 275 24.68 -17.54 0.91
CA ALA A 275 23.90 -16.54 1.64
C ALA A 275 23.94 -16.79 3.15
N ILE A 276 23.74 -18.03 3.59
CA ILE A 276 23.85 -18.44 4.99
C ILE A 276 25.24 -18.07 5.55
N LYS A 277 26.31 -18.42 4.82
CA LYS A 277 27.69 -18.10 5.22
C LYS A 277 27.93 -16.60 5.34
N ARG A 278 27.45 -15.77 4.39
CA ARG A 278 27.54 -14.31 4.49
C ARG A 278 26.83 -13.78 5.73
N GLY A 279 25.62 -14.24 5.99
CA GLY A 279 24.84 -13.82 7.15
C GLY A 279 25.47 -14.24 8.48
N ALA A 280 26.02 -15.47 8.56
CA ALA A 280 26.71 -15.98 9.74
C ALA A 280 28.03 -15.24 10.01
N SER A 281 28.69 -14.73 8.98
CA SER A 281 29.93 -13.96 9.08
C SER A 281 29.71 -12.45 9.28
N CYS A 282 28.45 -12.00 9.41
CA CYS A 282 28.13 -10.59 9.58
C CYS A 282 28.67 -10.07 10.93
N PRO A 283 29.44 -8.96 10.94
CA PRO A 283 29.91 -8.34 12.18
C PRO A 283 28.76 -7.95 13.10
N HIS A 284 28.98 -8.05 14.41
CA HIS A 284 27.92 -7.85 15.42
C HIS A 284 27.27 -6.46 15.36
N ASP A 285 28.04 -5.44 15.04
CA ASP A 285 27.61 -4.05 14.87
C ASP A 285 26.69 -3.85 13.64
N ARG A 286 26.80 -4.71 12.62
CA ARG A 286 26.01 -4.69 11.38
C ARG A 286 24.85 -5.69 11.35
N LEU A 287 24.66 -6.45 12.42
CA LEU A 287 23.53 -7.37 12.53
C LEU A 287 22.22 -6.60 12.62
N PRO A 288 21.19 -7.03 11.88
CA PRO A 288 19.91 -6.35 11.88
C PRO A 288 19.26 -6.41 13.28
N LEU A 289 18.49 -5.38 13.56
CA LEU A 289 17.60 -5.33 14.72
C LEU A 289 16.16 -5.45 14.22
N LEU A 290 15.37 -6.28 14.86
CA LEU A 290 13.93 -6.19 14.73
C LEU A 290 13.47 -5.08 15.67
N VAL A 291 12.85 -4.06 15.11
CA VAL A 291 12.00 -3.18 15.92
C VAL A 291 10.88 -4.09 16.42
N ARG A 292 10.83 -4.35 17.73
CA ARG A 292 9.80 -5.20 18.34
C ARG A 292 8.45 -4.55 18.06
N GLY A 293 7.67 -5.18 17.18
CA GLY A 293 6.25 -4.85 17.02
C GLY A 293 5.51 -5.29 18.28
N HIS A 294 5.01 -4.39 19.01
CA HIS A 294 4.43 -4.28 20.34
C HIS A 294 5.48 -3.86 21.37
N ARG A 295 5.65 -2.57 21.43
CA ARG A 295 6.25 -1.89 22.56
C ARG A 295 5.46 -2.30 23.81
N GLN A 296 6.11 -2.87 24.83
CA GLN A 296 5.51 -2.90 26.15
C GLN A 296 5.48 -1.44 26.65
N ILE A 297 4.35 -0.79 26.41
CA ILE A 297 4.08 0.54 26.95
C ILE A 297 3.91 0.36 28.48
N SER A 298 4.52 1.21 29.29
CA SER A 298 4.29 1.16 30.74
C SER A 298 2.82 1.42 31.04
N PRO A 299 2.26 0.85 32.14
CA PRO A 299 0.85 1.09 32.47
C PRO A 299 0.50 2.58 32.63
N GLU A 300 1.47 3.40 33.10
CA GLU A 300 1.31 4.83 33.22
C GLU A 300 1.18 5.48 31.84
N LEU A 301 2.05 5.12 30.91
CA LEU A 301 2.03 5.62 29.54
C LEU A 301 0.79 5.15 28.78
N GLU A 302 0.32 3.93 29.03
CA GLU A 302 -0.92 3.41 28.45
C GLU A 302 -2.12 4.27 28.85
N SER A 303 -2.23 4.62 30.14
CA SER A 303 -3.31 5.48 30.66
C SER A 303 -3.28 6.88 30.04
N VAL A 304 -2.09 7.47 29.89
CA VAL A 304 -1.94 8.79 29.23
C VAL A 304 -2.31 8.69 27.74
N THR A 305 -1.87 7.64 27.06
CA THR A 305 -2.20 7.39 25.65
C THR A 305 -3.71 7.21 25.44
N ASP A 306 -4.42 6.57 26.39
CA ASP A 306 -5.88 6.42 26.34
C ASP A 306 -6.59 7.78 26.45
N LEU A 307 -6.11 8.67 27.32
CA LEU A 307 -6.63 10.01 27.45
C LEU A 307 -6.38 10.84 26.18
N MET A 308 -5.18 10.76 25.63
CA MET A 308 -4.85 11.38 24.33
C MET A 308 -5.74 10.85 23.22
N TYR A 309 -5.98 9.52 23.18
CA TYR A 309 -6.84 8.92 22.17
C TYR A 309 -8.31 9.37 22.29
N ALA A 310 -8.78 9.62 23.53
CA ALA A 310 -10.09 10.25 23.75
C ALA A 310 -10.17 11.65 23.14
N LEU A 311 -9.11 12.45 23.29
CA LEU A 311 -9.01 13.76 22.63
C LEU A 311 -9.02 13.63 21.10
N ILE A 312 -8.24 12.68 20.53
CA ILE A 312 -8.26 12.43 19.08
C ILE A 312 -9.68 12.13 18.58
N ARG A 313 -10.43 11.28 19.30
CA ARG A 313 -11.81 10.96 18.94
C ARG A 313 -12.73 12.18 18.98
N LEU A 314 -12.58 13.03 19.98
CA LEU A 314 -13.33 14.28 20.07
C LEU A 314 -13.02 15.23 18.90
N VAL A 315 -11.74 15.36 18.55
CA VAL A 315 -11.32 16.20 17.42
C VAL A 315 -11.81 15.60 16.09
N ALA A 316 -11.73 14.28 15.93
CA ALA A 316 -12.25 13.57 14.76
C ALA A 316 -13.75 13.81 14.55
N GLU A 317 -14.56 13.70 15.63
CA GLU A 317 -16.00 13.98 15.61
C GLU A 317 -16.30 15.44 15.19
N ARG A 318 -15.57 16.41 15.76
CA ARG A 318 -15.77 17.83 15.47
C ARG A 318 -15.29 18.27 14.10
N SER A 319 -14.18 17.69 13.65
CA SER A 319 -13.59 18.03 12.35
C SER A 319 -14.19 17.24 11.20
N GLY A 320 -14.82 16.08 11.45
CA GLY A 320 -15.24 15.15 10.39
C GLY A 320 -14.05 14.51 9.66
N VAL A 321 -12.89 14.36 10.32
CA VAL A 321 -11.73 13.59 9.79
C VAL A 321 -11.71 12.23 10.48
N ALA A 322 -11.50 11.15 9.73
CA ALA A 322 -11.48 9.82 10.33
C ALA A 322 -10.37 9.69 11.39
N THR A 323 -10.70 9.17 12.57
CA THR A 323 -9.79 9.03 13.72
C THR A 323 -8.48 8.31 13.33
N SER A 324 -8.58 7.25 12.55
CA SER A 324 -7.43 6.42 12.13
C SER A 324 -6.44 7.15 11.21
N VAL A 325 -6.89 8.17 10.50
CA VAL A 325 -6.01 9.02 9.67
C VAL A 325 -5.28 10.04 10.53
N ILE A 326 -5.94 10.55 11.58
CA ILE A 326 -5.33 11.51 12.50
C ILE A 326 -4.18 10.84 13.26
N ALA A 327 -4.49 9.79 14.06
CA ALA A 327 -3.48 9.10 14.87
C ALA A 327 -3.91 7.67 15.23
N SER A 328 -2.95 6.77 15.28
CA SER A 328 -3.02 5.48 15.97
C SER A 328 -2.57 5.62 17.43
N ARG A 329 -2.78 4.57 18.25
CA ARG A 329 -2.22 4.51 19.60
C ARG A 329 -0.70 4.52 19.63
N ASP A 330 -0.07 3.88 18.63
CA ASP A 330 1.39 3.85 18.49
C ASP A 330 1.93 5.26 18.18
N ASP A 331 1.25 6.04 17.32
CA ASP A 331 1.62 7.44 17.05
C ASP A 331 1.57 8.31 18.33
N LEU A 332 0.60 8.05 19.23
CA LEU A 332 0.47 8.80 20.48
C LEU A 332 1.56 8.40 21.49
N ALA A 333 1.93 7.12 21.53
CA ALA A 333 3.06 6.66 22.34
C ALA A 333 4.37 7.29 21.84
N ASP A 334 4.59 7.33 20.52
CA ASP A 334 5.75 7.96 19.90
C ASP A 334 5.75 9.49 20.13
N TYR A 335 4.59 10.14 20.18
CA TYR A 335 4.48 11.55 20.50
C TYR A 335 5.05 11.89 21.87
N ILE A 336 4.90 10.98 22.85
CA ILE A 336 5.40 11.16 24.22
C ILE A 336 6.88 10.79 24.30
N GLU A 337 7.29 9.64 23.74
CA GLU A 337 8.62 9.08 23.95
C GLU A 337 9.67 9.57 22.93
N HIS A 338 9.24 9.92 21.71
CA HIS A 338 10.09 10.37 20.60
C HIS A 338 9.46 11.59 19.88
N PRO A 339 9.21 12.70 20.59
CA PRO A 339 8.46 13.83 20.05
C PRO A 339 9.05 14.40 18.75
N GLU A 340 10.38 14.39 18.61
CA GLU A 340 11.09 14.90 17.42
C GLU A 340 10.94 14.01 16.18
N GLN A 341 10.44 12.78 16.31
CA GLN A 341 10.20 11.84 15.21
C GLN A 341 8.71 11.62 14.94
N SER A 342 7.84 12.25 15.75
CA SER A 342 6.41 12.03 15.65
C SER A 342 5.79 12.82 14.51
N ARG A 343 5.10 12.12 13.60
CA ARG A 343 4.31 12.72 12.51
C ARG A 343 3.21 13.67 13.01
N LEU A 344 2.82 13.57 14.29
CA LEU A 344 1.83 14.46 14.88
C LEU A 344 2.38 15.85 15.22
N ARG A 345 3.69 16.07 15.04
CA ARG A 345 4.33 17.37 15.22
C ARG A 345 4.53 18.14 13.94
N GLU A 346 4.05 17.60 12.82
CA GLU A 346 4.27 18.21 11.50
C GLU A 346 2.97 18.36 10.71
N GLY A 347 2.96 19.33 9.81
CA GLY A 347 1.91 19.57 8.84
C GLY A 347 0.51 19.68 9.45
N TRP A 348 -0.47 19.22 8.71
CA TRP A 348 -1.88 19.33 9.08
C TRP A 348 -2.24 18.62 10.40
N ARG A 349 -1.48 17.57 10.77
CA ARG A 349 -1.72 16.86 12.03
C ARG A 349 -1.38 17.73 13.24
N PHE A 350 -0.28 18.49 13.15
CA PHE A 350 0.08 19.41 14.21
C PHE A 350 -0.98 20.52 14.35
N GLU A 351 -1.44 21.07 13.24
CA GLU A 351 -2.49 22.10 13.23
C GLU A 351 -3.81 21.58 13.82
N LEU A 352 -4.17 20.33 13.50
CA LEU A 352 -5.44 19.75 13.93
C LEU A 352 -5.41 19.29 15.39
N VAL A 353 -4.36 18.62 15.84
CA VAL A 353 -4.29 17.97 17.15
C VAL A 353 -3.00 18.23 17.93
N GLY A 354 -1.86 18.50 17.30
CA GLY A 354 -0.55 18.56 17.96
C GLY A 354 -0.51 19.57 19.11
N SER A 355 -0.93 20.81 18.89
CA SER A 355 -0.99 21.82 19.93
C SER A 355 -1.91 21.43 21.10
N ARG A 356 -3.05 20.78 20.81
CA ARG A 356 -3.98 20.30 21.84
C ARG A 356 -3.40 19.13 22.65
N LEU A 357 -2.60 18.27 22.02
CA LEU A 357 -1.88 17.21 22.72
C LEU A 357 -0.82 17.80 23.67
N ASP A 358 -0.11 18.84 23.25
CA ASP A 358 0.83 19.56 24.11
C ASP A 358 0.12 20.21 25.32
N ASP A 359 -1.03 20.85 25.10
CA ASP A 359 -1.83 21.45 26.18
C ASP A 359 -2.35 20.39 27.15
N LEU A 360 -2.80 19.23 26.65
CA LEU A 360 -3.26 18.11 27.47
C LEU A 360 -2.11 17.55 28.32
N LEU A 361 -0.93 17.30 27.71
CA LEU A 361 0.24 16.76 28.41
C LEU A 361 0.86 17.72 29.42
N SER A 362 0.77 19.03 29.19
CA SER A 362 1.24 20.04 30.12
C SER A 362 0.23 20.40 31.23
N GLY A 363 -0.98 19.82 31.19
CA GLY A 363 -2.05 20.10 32.16
C GLY A 363 -2.78 21.44 31.95
N ASN A 364 -2.55 22.09 30.80
CA ASN A 364 -3.28 23.34 30.44
C ASN A 364 -4.68 23.04 29.88
N MET A 365 -4.97 21.78 29.55
CA MET A 365 -6.24 21.30 29.03
C MET A 365 -6.63 20.02 29.77
N GLY A 366 -7.92 19.81 30.00
CA GLY A 366 -8.48 18.58 30.55
C GLY A 366 -9.63 18.04 29.70
N LEU A 367 -10.04 16.83 30.00
CA LEU A 367 -11.25 16.23 29.44
C LEU A 367 -12.23 15.90 30.55
N THR A 368 -13.51 16.15 30.33
CA THR A 368 -14.60 15.78 31.22
C THR A 368 -15.71 15.08 30.49
N VAL A 369 -16.62 14.46 31.23
CA VAL A 369 -17.86 13.88 30.67
C VAL A 369 -19.03 14.71 31.12
N LYS A 370 -19.77 15.29 30.17
CA LYS A 370 -21.01 16.00 30.38
C LYS A 370 -22.09 15.45 29.47
N ASP A 371 -23.23 15.10 30.03
CA ASP A 371 -24.39 14.53 29.31
C ASP A 371 -24.00 13.31 28.46
N GLY A 372 -23.08 12.46 28.96
CA GLY A 372 -22.57 11.28 28.25
C GLY A 372 -21.61 11.55 27.11
N LYS A 373 -21.16 12.78 26.90
CA LYS A 373 -20.21 13.20 25.87
C LYS A 373 -18.91 13.73 26.48
N ILE A 374 -17.81 13.54 25.75
CA ILE A 374 -16.52 14.11 26.14
C ILE A 374 -16.50 15.59 25.78
N GLU A 375 -16.11 16.43 26.72
CA GLU A 375 -15.90 17.89 26.56
C GLU A 375 -14.51 18.30 27.03
N LEU A 376 -14.02 19.40 26.49
CA LEU A 376 -12.77 20.04 26.94
C LEU A 376 -13.05 20.87 28.18
N LEU A 377 -12.11 20.83 29.16
CA LEU A 377 -12.05 21.69 30.33
C LEU A 377 -11.05 22.79 30.07
#